data_e3fc3dcd92d1fd943ad979d2e5aacc64
#
_entry.id   e3fc3dcd92d1fd943ad979d2e5aacc64
#
_cell.length_a   1.000
_cell.length_b   1.000
_cell.length_c   1.000
_cell.angle_alpha   90.00
_cell.angle_beta   90.00
_cell.angle_gamma   90.00
#
_symmetry.space_group_name_H-M   'P 1'
#
loop_
_entity.id
_entity.type
_entity.pdbx_description
1 polymer ?
#
loop_
_entity_poly.entity_id
_entity_poly.type
_entity_poly.pdbx_seq_one_letter_code
_entity_poly.pdbx_strand_id
1 'polypeptide(L)'
;MESILYVGMDVHTSNYTLCTYSIEDDKEFGLVKFEPDYLNIVRYVKRLKEHHGQETRIICGYEAGGLGYSLYRSLTANSIECVILAPSTMPKAPNERKTDYRDAAKIARCLAYNSYRSVYIPDAEDEAVKEYIRMRDNTKDHIKQLKQRILALCTRWRKEFNGTKKCWTVAHMKWLQHLEFDNPVAQEAFDEYVIQLNEANARLKRYDERIEKWADLPRYAEKVARLTCFCGIKTHVALATIAEVSDFNRFPNANRFASYLGLVPGEYSSGNNINRLGITKQGNSHIRKLLTEAAQCYARALPGRPSAELLKRQRGNDPKVISYANKGNERLKRKYRSIAARKPRPLAVIATARELACFIWGMMTDHLEQVY
;
A
#
# COMPACT_ATOMS: atom_id res chain seq x y z
N MET A 1 -22.32 -26.53 -23.68
CA MET A 1 -21.69 -25.45 -22.91
C MET A 1 -20.73 -26.11 -21.94
N GLU A 2 -19.57 -25.54 -21.72
CA GLU A 2 -18.60 -26.05 -20.73
C GLU A 2 -19.19 -25.84 -19.33
N SER A 3 -19.41 -26.91 -18.58
CA SER A 3 -19.93 -26.81 -17.19
C SER A 3 -18.87 -26.17 -16.30
N ILE A 4 -19.24 -25.11 -15.60
CA ILE A 4 -18.31 -24.38 -14.70
C ILE A 4 -18.81 -24.45 -13.27
N LEU A 5 -17.96 -24.93 -12.38
CA LEU A 5 -18.21 -24.95 -10.94
C LEU A 5 -17.36 -23.91 -10.21
N TYR A 6 -17.96 -23.21 -9.28
CA TYR A 6 -17.31 -22.15 -8.50
C TYR A 6 -17.14 -22.59 -7.06
N VAL A 7 -15.89 -22.66 -6.60
CA VAL A 7 -15.55 -23.09 -5.25
C VAL A 7 -15.13 -21.88 -4.41
N GLY A 8 -16.01 -21.42 -3.57
CA GLY A 8 -15.70 -20.41 -2.57
C GLY A 8 -15.03 -21.04 -1.36
N MET A 9 -13.97 -20.38 -0.88
CA MET A 9 -13.16 -20.86 0.22
C MET A 9 -13.03 -19.77 1.28
N ASP A 10 -13.56 -20.04 2.48
CA ASP A 10 -13.23 -19.24 3.66
C ASP A 10 -12.02 -19.90 4.36
N VAL A 11 -10.90 -19.19 4.33
CA VAL A 11 -9.59 -19.73 4.70
C VAL A 11 -9.02 -19.04 5.93
N HIS A 12 -8.77 -19.84 6.96
CA HIS A 12 -8.18 -19.42 8.23
C HIS A 12 -6.92 -20.22 8.56
N THR A 13 -6.13 -19.75 9.51
CA THR A 13 -4.95 -20.49 10.01
C THR A 13 -5.31 -21.80 10.69
N SER A 14 -6.54 -21.96 11.15
CA SER A 14 -7.04 -23.13 11.88
C SER A 14 -7.84 -24.10 11.01
N ASN A 15 -8.45 -23.65 9.93
CA ASN A 15 -9.30 -24.48 9.06
C ASN A 15 -9.57 -23.80 7.72
N TYR A 16 -9.97 -24.60 6.73
CA TYR A 16 -10.51 -24.16 5.44
C TYR A 16 -11.96 -24.68 5.31
N THR A 17 -12.89 -23.77 5.04
CA THR A 17 -14.29 -24.11 4.76
C THR A 17 -14.57 -23.86 3.29
N LEU A 18 -15.05 -24.86 2.57
CA LEU A 18 -15.32 -24.81 1.14
C LEU A 18 -16.82 -24.98 0.86
N CYS A 19 -17.30 -24.27 -0.15
CA CYS A 19 -18.64 -24.44 -0.69
C CYS A 19 -18.56 -24.33 -2.22
N THR A 20 -19.23 -25.23 -2.94
CA THR A 20 -19.33 -25.22 -4.39
C THR A 20 -20.67 -24.64 -4.81
N TYR A 21 -20.69 -23.82 -5.87
CA TYR A 21 -21.89 -23.29 -6.48
C TYR A 21 -21.90 -23.59 -8.00
N SER A 22 -23.04 -24.08 -8.47
CA SER A 22 -23.36 -24.27 -9.90
C SER A 22 -24.36 -23.21 -10.34
N ILE A 23 -24.06 -22.47 -11.41
CA ILE A 23 -25.03 -21.53 -12.01
C ILE A 23 -26.15 -22.31 -12.73
N GLU A 24 -25.81 -23.44 -13.34
CA GLU A 24 -26.77 -24.24 -14.12
C GLU A 24 -27.93 -24.73 -13.24
N ASP A 25 -27.60 -25.17 -12.02
CA ASP A 25 -28.60 -25.72 -11.08
C ASP A 25 -29.09 -24.65 -10.06
N ASP A 26 -28.51 -23.47 -10.06
CA ASP A 26 -28.69 -22.44 -9.03
C ASP A 26 -28.58 -23.02 -7.60
N LYS A 27 -27.56 -23.86 -7.37
CA LYS A 27 -27.46 -24.63 -6.15
C LYS A 27 -26.08 -24.57 -5.52
N GLU A 28 -26.08 -24.41 -4.19
CA GLU A 28 -24.90 -24.60 -3.34
C GLU A 28 -24.82 -26.07 -2.89
N PHE A 29 -23.62 -26.64 -2.95
CA PHE A 29 -23.38 -28.02 -2.51
C PHE A 29 -21.93 -28.22 -2.08
N GLY A 30 -21.59 -29.43 -1.66
CA GLY A 30 -20.21 -29.81 -1.34
C GLY A 30 -19.61 -29.02 -0.18
N LEU A 31 -20.45 -28.65 0.82
CA LEU A 31 -19.95 -28.01 2.03
C LEU A 31 -19.04 -28.94 2.79
N VAL A 32 -17.80 -28.52 3.00
CA VAL A 32 -16.79 -29.27 3.74
C VAL A 32 -15.91 -28.34 4.55
N LYS A 33 -15.41 -28.86 5.67
CA LYS A 33 -14.43 -28.19 6.51
C LYS A 33 -13.21 -29.09 6.67
N PHE A 34 -12.03 -28.53 6.44
CA PHE A 34 -10.76 -29.25 6.49
C PHE A 34 -9.77 -28.56 7.42
N GLU A 35 -8.76 -29.31 7.84
CA GLU A 35 -7.52 -28.71 8.35
C GLU A 35 -6.83 -27.86 7.28
N PRO A 36 -6.02 -26.84 7.68
CA PRO A 36 -5.46 -25.87 6.76
C PRO A 36 -4.27 -26.43 5.95
N ASP A 37 -4.60 -27.38 5.06
CA ASP A 37 -3.67 -27.94 4.08
C ASP A 37 -4.24 -27.80 2.67
N TYR A 38 -3.45 -27.21 1.75
CA TYR A 38 -3.84 -27.03 0.35
C TYR A 38 -4.11 -28.36 -0.36
N LEU A 39 -3.49 -29.47 0.06
CA LEU A 39 -3.74 -30.79 -0.51
C LEU A 39 -5.19 -31.25 -0.30
N ASN A 40 -5.85 -30.81 0.74
CA ASN A 40 -7.27 -31.08 0.95
C ASN A 40 -8.14 -30.42 -0.13
N ILE A 41 -7.76 -29.20 -0.54
CA ILE A 41 -8.43 -28.49 -1.66
C ILE A 41 -8.16 -29.23 -2.99
N VAL A 42 -6.92 -29.66 -3.22
CA VAL A 42 -6.55 -30.44 -4.42
C VAL A 42 -7.41 -31.71 -4.52
N ARG A 43 -7.52 -32.47 -3.42
CA ARG A 43 -8.37 -33.69 -3.34
C ARG A 43 -9.84 -33.36 -3.57
N TYR A 44 -10.34 -32.26 -3.02
CA TYR A 44 -11.71 -31.80 -3.20
C TYR A 44 -12.01 -31.48 -4.67
N VAL A 45 -11.17 -30.71 -5.31
CA VAL A 45 -11.28 -30.37 -6.76
C VAL A 45 -11.23 -31.62 -7.62
N LYS A 46 -10.35 -32.58 -7.31
CA LYS A 46 -10.27 -33.86 -8.02
C LYS A 46 -11.58 -34.65 -7.92
N ARG A 47 -12.17 -34.75 -6.72
CA ARG A 47 -13.48 -35.40 -6.53
C ARG A 47 -14.60 -34.71 -7.32
N LEU A 48 -14.62 -33.39 -7.37
CA LEU A 48 -15.60 -32.67 -8.18
C LEU A 48 -15.48 -33.04 -9.66
N LYS A 49 -14.26 -33.12 -10.22
CA LYS A 49 -14.02 -33.55 -11.60
C LYS A 49 -14.41 -35.01 -11.83
N GLU A 50 -14.22 -35.89 -10.87
CA GLU A 50 -14.65 -37.28 -10.95
C GLU A 50 -16.19 -37.42 -11.01
N HIS A 51 -16.94 -36.55 -10.32
CA HIS A 51 -18.41 -36.59 -10.29
C HIS A 51 -19.08 -35.84 -11.43
N HIS A 52 -18.51 -34.69 -11.87
CA HIS A 52 -19.12 -33.82 -12.88
C HIS A 52 -18.48 -33.91 -14.27
N GLY A 53 -17.44 -34.75 -14.42
CA GLY A 53 -16.68 -34.92 -15.65
C GLY A 53 -15.32 -34.21 -15.64
N GLN A 54 -14.33 -34.82 -16.27
CA GLN A 54 -12.94 -34.32 -16.29
C GLN A 54 -12.81 -32.96 -17.01
N GLU A 55 -13.70 -32.66 -17.96
CA GLU A 55 -13.76 -31.42 -18.72
C GLU A 55 -14.44 -30.26 -17.95
N THR A 56 -14.99 -30.54 -16.74
CA THR A 56 -15.60 -29.49 -15.92
C THR A 56 -14.56 -28.49 -15.47
N ARG A 57 -14.72 -27.23 -15.83
CA ARG A 57 -13.88 -26.14 -15.35
C ARG A 57 -14.23 -25.81 -13.91
N ILE A 58 -13.23 -25.75 -13.04
CA ILE A 58 -13.41 -25.41 -11.63
C ILE A 58 -12.61 -24.16 -11.31
N ILE A 59 -13.30 -23.12 -10.82
CA ILE A 59 -12.70 -21.85 -10.41
C ILE A 59 -12.80 -21.74 -8.90
N CYS A 60 -11.65 -21.77 -8.23
CA CYS A 60 -11.56 -21.59 -6.77
C CYS A 60 -11.31 -20.11 -6.43
N GLY A 61 -11.78 -19.67 -5.29
CA GLY A 61 -11.42 -18.33 -4.81
C GLY A 61 -11.59 -18.15 -3.32
N TYR A 62 -10.81 -17.23 -2.77
CA TYR A 62 -10.86 -16.86 -1.36
C TYR A 62 -10.64 -15.35 -1.17
N GLU A 63 -11.07 -14.86 -0.01
CA GLU A 63 -10.93 -13.44 0.34
C GLU A 63 -9.51 -13.09 0.74
N ALA A 64 -8.99 -11.95 0.27
CA ALA A 64 -7.67 -11.46 0.67
C ALA A 64 -7.61 -11.22 2.18
N GLY A 65 -6.68 -11.87 2.84
CA GLY A 65 -6.52 -11.85 4.30
C GLY A 65 -5.09 -12.11 4.76
N GLY A 66 -4.93 -12.47 6.03
CA GLY A 66 -3.64 -12.68 6.68
C GLY A 66 -2.80 -13.86 6.17
N LEU A 67 -3.41 -14.78 5.39
CA LEU A 67 -2.68 -15.92 4.81
C LEU A 67 -1.81 -15.54 3.60
N GLY A 68 -1.90 -14.28 3.13
CA GLY A 68 -1.10 -13.81 2.00
C GLY A 68 -1.39 -14.58 0.72
N TYR A 69 -0.34 -14.86 -0.08
CA TYR A 69 -0.46 -15.45 -1.41
C TYR A 69 0.03 -16.90 -1.49
N SER A 70 0.47 -17.51 -0.38
CA SER A 70 1.06 -18.85 -0.37
C SER A 70 0.07 -19.92 -0.85
N LEU A 71 -1.18 -19.86 -0.38
CA LEU A 71 -2.23 -20.79 -0.81
C LEU A 71 -2.52 -20.67 -2.31
N TYR A 72 -2.64 -19.45 -2.82
CA TYR A 72 -2.81 -19.19 -4.27
C TYR A 72 -1.67 -19.85 -5.07
N ARG A 73 -0.42 -19.62 -4.67
CA ARG A 73 0.75 -20.19 -5.36
C ARG A 73 0.75 -21.72 -5.32
N SER A 74 0.38 -22.32 -4.17
CA SER A 74 0.27 -23.78 -4.05
C SER A 74 -0.83 -24.36 -4.94
N LEU A 75 -2.00 -23.71 -5.03
CA LEU A 75 -3.10 -24.16 -5.88
C LEU A 75 -2.78 -24.01 -7.36
N THR A 76 -2.23 -22.89 -7.79
CA THR A 76 -1.84 -22.67 -9.19
C THR A 76 -0.70 -23.56 -9.64
N ALA A 77 0.27 -23.90 -8.76
CA ALA A 77 1.30 -24.89 -9.04
C ALA A 77 0.71 -26.30 -9.24
N ASN A 78 -0.47 -26.60 -8.70
CA ASN A 78 -1.22 -27.83 -8.92
C ASN A 78 -2.29 -27.70 -10.03
N SER A 79 -2.15 -26.74 -10.93
CA SER A 79 -3.07 -26.50 -12.07
C SER A 79 -4.51 -26.25 -11.64
N ILE A 80 -4.74 -25.71 -10.45
CA ILE A 80 -6.06 -25.27 -9.99
C ILE A 80 -6.21 -23.79 -10.27
N GLU A 81 -7.22 -23.43 -11.05
CA GLU A 81 -7.58 -22.03 -11.29
C GLU A 81 -8.06 -21.40 -9.97
N CYS A 82 -7.34 -20.38 -9.49
CA CYS A 82 -7.61 -19.73 -8.23
C CYS A 82 -7.62 -18.22 -8.37
N VAL A 83 -8.51 -17.55 -7.64
CA VAL A 83 -8.64 -16.09 -7.60
C VAL A 83 -8.66 -15.62 -6.15
N ILE A 84 -7.97 -14.50 -5.87
CA ILE A 84 -8.08 -13.81 -4.57
C ILE A 84 -9.01 -12.62 -4.74
N LEU A 85 -10.09 -12.58 -3.96
CA LEU A 85 -11.11 -11.55 -4.01
C LEU A 85 -10.77 -10.40 -3.05
N ALA A 86 -10.95 -9.15 -3.51
CA ALA A 86 -10.77 -7.98 -2.66
C ALA A 86 -12.01 -7.76 -1.77
N PRO A 87 -11.88 -7.85 -0.43
CA PRO A 87 -13.01 -7.79 0.52
C PRO A 87 -13.90 -6.56 0.37
N SER A 88 -13.27 -5.41 0.11
CA SER A 88 -13.96 -4.12 -0.01
C SER A 88 -14.88 -3.98 -1.23
N THR A 89 -14.79 -4.92 -2.18
CA THR A 89 -15.55 -4.88 -3.44
C THR A 89 -16.67 -5.90 -3.50
N MET A 90 -16.72 -6.80 -2.52
CA MET A 90 -17.77 -7.81 -2.44
C MET A 90 -19.05 -7.21 -1.85
N PRO A 91 -20.23 -7.68 -2.29
CA PRO A 91 -21.51 -7.26 -1.73
C PRO A 91 -21.57 -7.50 -0.23
N LYS A 92 -22.04 -6.53 0.54
CA LYS A 92 -22.28 -6.67 1.97
C LYS A 92 -23.76 -6.88 2.22
N ALA A 93 -24.12 -8.00 2.82
CA ALA A 93 -25.46 -8.19 3.32
C ALA A 93 -25.59 -7.53 4.70
N PRO A 94 -26.54 -6.61 4.89
CA PRO A 94 -26.79 -6.02 6.20
C PRO A 94 -27.42 -7.07 7.13
N ASN A 95 -26.92 -7.15 8.37
CA ASN A 95 -27.49 -7.96 9.47
C ASN A 95 -27.50 -9.49 9.32
N GLU A 96 -26.65 -10.06 8.47
CA GLU A 96 -26.50 -11.53 8.43
C GLU A 96 -25.60 -12.07 9.54
N ARG A 97 -26.00 -13.23 10.10
CA ARG A 97 -25.18 -13.96 11.08
C ARG A 97 -23.93 -14.48 10.38
N LYS A 98 -22.75 -14.02 10.79
CA LYS A 98 -21.48 -14.46 10.21
C LYS A 98 -21.17 -15.91 10.60
N THR A 99 -20.92 -16.77 9.60
CA THR A 99 -20.46 -18.15 9.76
C THR A 99 -19.54 -18.52 8.60
N ASP A 100 -18.52 -19.34 8.85
CA ASP A 100 -17.55 -19.80 7.84
C ASP A 100 -18.26 -20.36 6.59
N TYR A 101 -19.38 -21.07 6.78
CA TYR A 101 -20.20 -21.61 5.69
C TYR A 101 -20.78 -20.52 4.79
N ARG A 102 -21.41 -19.53 5.38
CA ARG A 102 -22.02 -18.42 4.61
C ARG A 102 -20.96 -17.59 3.89
N ASP A 103 -19.81 -17.43 4.51
CA ASP A 103 -18.69 -16.71 3.91
C ASP A 103 -18.14 -17.49 2.71
N ALA A 104 -17.96 -18.83 2.80
CA ALA A 104 -17.58 -19.67 1.67
C ALA A 104 -18.63 -19.66 0.54
N ALA A 105 -19.91 -19.83 0.86
CA ALA A 105 -21.01 -19.79 -0.10
C ALA A 105 -21.10 -18.42 -0.82
N LYS A 106 -20.97 -17.33 -0.08
CA LYS A 106 -20.93 -15.96 -0.63
C LYS A 106 -19.76 -15.77 -1.60
N ILE A 107 -18.56 -16.29 -1.25
CA ILE A 107 -17.39 -16.23 -2.13
C ILE A 107 -17.69 -16.99 -3.43
N ALA A 108 -18.26 -18.22 -3.34
CA ALA A 108 -18.64 -18.99 -4.53
C ALA A 108 -19.61 -18.24 -5.44
N ARG A 109 -20.64 -17.62 -4.89
CA ARG A 109 -21.58 -16.78 -5.65
C ARG A 109 -20.91 -15.54 -6.23
N CYS A 110 -20.01 -14.87 -5.48
CA CYS A 110 -19.25 -13.74 -6.00
C CYS A 110 -18.40 -14.13 -7.22
N LEU A 111 -17.78 -15.31 -7.20
CA LEU A 111 -17.04 -15.87 -8.34
C LEU A 111 -17.97 -16.10 -9.53
N ALA A 112 -19.10 -16.77 -9.31
CA ALA A 112 -20.07 -17.12 -10.33
C ALA A 112 -20.64 -15.90 -11.07
N TYR A 113 -21.00 -14.86 -10.33
CA TYR A 113 -21.59 -13.64 -10.89
C TYR A 113 -20.57 -12.52 -11.16
N ASN A 114 -19.27 -12.81 -11.07
CA ASN A 114 -18.18 -11.84 -11.26
C ASN A 114 -18.39 -10.54 -10.47
N SER A 115 -18.94 -10.64 -9.25
CA SER A 115 -19.31 -9.50 -8.40
C SER A 115 -18.20 -9.16 -7.39
N TYR A 116 -16.94 -9.12 -7.87
CA TYR A 116 -15.75 -8.83 -7.08
C TYR A 116 -14.69 -8.15 -7.96
N ARG A 117 -13.61 -7.69 -7.31
CA ARG A 117 -12.35 -7.36 -7.98
C ARG A 117 -11.27 -8.32 -7.52
N SER A 118 -10.55 -8.89 -8.48
CA SER A 118 -9.38 -9.73 -8.15
C SER A 118 -8.24 -8.88 -7.58
N VAL A 119 -7.54 -9.48 -6.61
CA VAL A 119 -6.29 -8.93 -6.09
C VAL A 119 -5.17 -9.33 -7.04
N TYR A 120 -4.32 -8.36 -7.38
CA TYR A 120 -3.09 -8.63 -8.12
C TYR A 120 -2.09 -9.37 -7.21
N ILE A 121 -1.54 -10.46 -7.71
CA ILE A 121 -0.57 -11.28 -6.99
C ILE A 121 0.83 -10.84 -7.40
N PRO A 122 1.61 -10.22 -6.50
CA PRO A 122 3.00 -9.87 -6.78
C PRO A 122 3.86 -11.14 -6.89
N ASP A 123 5.01 -11.03 -7.54
CA ASP A 123 6.00 -12.08 -7.41
C ASP A 123 6.58 -12.15 -5.98
N ALA A 124 7.30 -13.22 -5.67
CA ALA A 124 7.80 -13.46 -4.31
C ALA A 124 8.86 -12.42 -3.87
N GLU A 125 9.63 -11.87 -4.82
CA GLU A 125 10.65 -10.86 -4.52
C GLU A 125 10.02 -9.51 -4.23
N ASP A 126 9.05 -9.07 -5.05
CA ASP A 126 8.32 -7.83 -4.78
C ASP A 126 7.55 -7.90 -3.45
N GLU A 127 6.98 -9.08 -3.12
CA GLU A 127 6.33 -9.32 -1.84
C GLU A 127 7.30 -9.18 -0.67
N ALA A 128 8.49 -9.78 -0.76
CA ALA A 128 9.52 -9.71 0.27
C ALA A 128 10.07 -8.28 0.45
N VAL A 129 10.35 -7.58 -0.66
CA VAL A 129 10.81 -6.18 -0.64
C VAL A 129 9.74 -5.27 -0.03
N LYS A 130 8.47 -5.47 -0.41
CA LYS A 130 7.33 -4.74 0.16
C LYS A 130 7.23 -4.92 1.67
N GLU A 131 7.36 -6.15 2.18
CA GLU A 131 7.31 -6.44 3.60
C GLU A 131 8.44 -5.74 4.36
N TYR A 132 9.66 -5.78 3.82
CA TYR A 132 10.79 -5.11 4.45
C TYR A 132 10.63 -3.59 4.49
N ILE A 133 10.12 -2.98 3.41
CA ILE A 133 9.84 -1.54 3.37
C ILE A 133 8.76 -1.17 4.41
N ARG A 134 7.71 -1.96 4.55
CA ARG A 134 6.68 -1.77 5.58
C ARG A 134 7.25 -1.89 6.99
N MET A 135 8.12 -2.86 7.24
CA MET A 135 8.83 -3.00 8.52
C MET A 135 9.69 -1.76 8.82
N ARG A 136 10.41 -1.23 7.83
CA ARG A 136 11.15 0.04 7.95
C ARG A 136 10.23 1.20 8.30
N ASP A 137 9.08 1.32 7.64
CA ASP A 137 8.14 2.42 7.86
C ASP A 137 7.43 2.30 9.22
N ASN A 138 7.14 1.10 9.69
CA ASN A 138 6.69 0.84 11.06
C ASN A 138 7.72 1.29 12.09
N THR A 139 9.01 1.07 11.84
CA THR A 139 10.10 1.57 12.70
C THR A 139 10.13 3.09 12.74
N LYS A 140 9.93 3.77 11.61
CA LYS A 140 9.81 5.23 11.55
C LYS A 140 8.61 5.75 12.37
N ASP A 141 7.48 5.08 12.28
CA ASP A 141 6.29 5.43 13.08
C ASP A 141 6.53 5.16 14.60
N HIS A 142 7.23 4.08 14.95
CA HIS A 142 7.64 3.80 16.32
C HIS A 142 8.57 4.88 16.89
N ILE A 143 9.57 5.33 16.13
CA ILE A 143 10.42 6.46 16.50
C ILE A 143 9.59 7.71 16.79
N LYS A 144 8.58 7.99 15.99
CA LYS A 144 7.66 9.12 16.23
C LYS A 144 6.91 8.96 17.57
N GLN A 145 6.42 7.75 17.87
CA GLN A 145 5.75 7.46 19.14
C GLN A 145 6.69 7.62 20.33
N LEU A 146 7.92 7.11 20.26
CA LEU A 146 8.93 7.28 21.31
C LEU A 146 9.24 8.76 21.57
N LYS A 147 9.42 9.54 20.51
CA LYS A 147 9.61 10.99 20.60
C LYS A 147 8.45 11.68 21.30
N GLN A 148 7.22 11.29 21.01
CA GLN A 148 6.04 11.85 21.69
C GLN A 148 5.98 11.45 23.17
N ARG A 149 6.33 10.19 23.51
CA ARG A 149 6.37 9.70 24.90
C ARG A 149 7.41 10.43 25.73
N ILE A 150 8.61 10.63 25.19
CA ILE A 150 9.69 11.40 25.85
C ILE A 150 9.23 12.82 26.15
N LEU A 151 8.69 13.54 25.15
CA LEU A 151 8.19 14.90 25.36
C LEU A 151 7.05 14.96 26.38
N ALA A 152 6.13 13.99 26.35
CA ALA A 152 5.04 13.91 27.30
C ALA A 152 5.54 13.65 28.74
N LEU A 153 6.59 12.81 28.90
CA LEU A 153 7.23 12.58 30.20
C LEU A 153 7.87 13.89 30.72
N CYS A 154 8.69 14.55 29.89
CA CYS A 154 9.30 15.84 30.24
C CYS A 154 8.23 16.86 30.68
N THR A 155 7.13 16.97 29.93
CA THR A 155 6.03 17.90 30.25
C THR A 155 5.39 17.57 31.61
N ARG A 156 5.11 16.30 31.91
CA ARG A 156 4.52 15.87 33.19
C ARG A 156 5.40 16.21 34.38
N TRP A 157 6.73 16.13 34.20
CA TRP A 157 7.72 16.43 35.24
C TRP A 157 8.24 17.86 35.16
N ARG A 158 7.61 18.77 34.41
CA ARG A 158 7.97 20.18 34.26
C ARG A 158 9.43 20.41 33.85
N LYS A 159 9.99 19.49 33.09
CA LYS A 159 11.34 19.63 32.52
C LYS A 159 11.20 20.30 31.15
N GLU A 160 11.69 21.52 31.04
CA GLU A 160 11.54 22.36 29.84
C GLU A 160 12.88 22.60 29.15
N PHE A 161 12.90 22.52 27.83
CA PHE A 161 14.05 22.85 27.02
C PHE A 161 14.04 24.34 26.69
N ASN A 162 14.90 25.12 27.36
CA ASN A 162 14.99 26.56 27.19
C ASN A 162 15.85 27.02 26.00
N GLY A 163 16.23 26.11 25.09
CA GLY A 163 17.03 26.40 23.90
C GLY A 163 16.19 26.95 22.72
N THR A 164 16.45 26.43 21.54
CA THR A 164 15.67 26.80 20.36
C THR A 164 14.24 26.19 20.45
N LYS A 165 13.24 26.87 19.87
CA LYS A 165 11.83 26.41 19.88
C LYS A 165 11.58 25.06 19.18
N LYS A 166 12.63 24.39 18.65
CA LYS A 166 12.51 23.13 17.91
C LYS A 166 13.08 21.98 18.71
N CYS A 167 12.23 21.02 19.04
CA CYS A 167 12.65 19.73 19.56
C CYS A 167 13.42 18.90 18.49
N TRP A 168 14.22 17.94 18.94
CA TRP A 168 14.95 16.96 18.11
C TRP A 168 16.07 17.58 17.25
N THR A 169 16.57 18.74 17.64
CA THR A 169 17.82 19.31 17.15
C THR A 169 19.01 18.74 17.93
N VAL A 170 20.22 18.94 17.44
CA VAL A 170 21.45 18.53 18.16
C VAL A 170 21.49 19.10 19.58
N ALA A 171 21.11 20.37 19.76
CA ALA A 171 21.03 21.00 21.05
C ALA A 171 19.99 20.33 21.98
N HIS A 172 18.79 20.01 21.46
CA HIS A 172 17.77 19.32 22.23
C HIS A 172 18.21 17.88 22.61
N MET A 173 18.87 17.16 21.70
CA MET A 173 19.40 15.82 22.00
C MET A 173 20.48 15.86 23.08
N LYS A 174 21.38 16.87 23.06
CA LYS A 174 22.36 17.07 24.13
C LYS A 174 21.70 17.38 25.47
N TRP A 175 20.66 18.21 25.47
CA TRP A 175 19.89 18.50 26.67
C TRP A 175 19.21 17.22 27.22
N LEU A 176 18.59 16.40 26.38
CA LEU A 176 18.02 15.12 26.82
C LEU A 176 19.08 14.18 27.45
N GLN A 177 20.32 14.18 26.95
CA GLN A 177 21.38 13.33 27.48
C GLN A 177 21.85 13.73 28.91
N HIS A 178 21.61 14.98 29.33
CA HIS A 178 22.00 15.50 30.65
C HIS A 178 20.77 15.81 31.51
N LEU A 179 19.58 15.34 31.09
CA LEU A 179 18.34 15.59 31.81
C LEU A 179 18.23 14.64 32.99
N GLU A 180 18.04 15.22 34.19
CA GLU A 180 17.87 14.48 35.43
C GLU A 180 16.47 14.69 36.00
N PHE A 181 15.94 13.63 36.59
CA PHE A 181 14.67 13.60 37.30
C PHE A 181 14.93 13.34 38.80
N ASP A 182 14.22 14.05 39.67
CA ASP A 182 14.37 13.89 41.13
C ASP A 182 13.85 12.52 41.62
N ASN A 183 12.96 11.89 40.87
CA ASN A 183 12.42 10.57 41.16
C ASN A 183 13.19 9.49 40.39
N PRO A 184 13.84 8.52 41.10
CA PRO A 184 14.66 7.48 40.45
C PRO A 184 13.87 6.63 39.41
N VAL A 185 12.61 6.30 39.70
CA VAL A 185 11.76 5.50 38.76
C VAL A 185 11.43 6.32 37.52
N ALA A 186 11.22 7.62 37.65
CA ALA A 186 11.00 8.50 36.50
C ALA A 186 12.29 8.65 35.68
N GLN A 187 13.45 8.69 36.30
CA GLN A 187 14.74 8.68 35.61
C GLN A 187 14.95 7.39 34.83
N GLU A 188 14.75 6.25 35.45
CA GLU A 188 14.87 4.95 34.80
C GLU A 188 13.93 4.83 33.59
N ALA A 189 12.66 5.24 33.73
CA ALA A 189 11.70 5.25 32.63
C ALA A 189 12.11 6.18 31.48
N PHE A 190 12.70 7.33 31.79
CA PHE A 190 13.21 8.27 30.81
C PHE A 190 14.42 7.70 30.06
N ASP A 191 15.38 7.15 30.80
CA ASP A 191 16.60 6.56 30.24
C ASP A 191 16.26 5.42 29.29
N GLU A 192 15.31 4.56 29.68
CA GLU A 192 14.82 3.47 28.85
C GLU A 192 14.17 3.95 27.55
N TYR A 193 13.36 5.02 27.60
CA TYR A 193 12.82 5.63 26.38
C TYR A 193 13.91 6.20 25.45
N VAL A 194 14.96 6.79 26.01
CA VAL A 194 16.08 7.34 25.23
C VAL A 194 16.89 6.20 24.60
N ILE A 195 17.14 5.10 25.32
CA ILE A 195 17.79 3.89 24.80
C ILE A 195 16.99 3.33 23.63
N GLN A 196 15.68 3.09 23.81
CA GLN A 196 14.80 2.59 22.76
C GLN A 196 14.80 3.50 21.51
N LEU A 197 14.81 4.83 21.72
CA LEU A 197 14.88 5.80 20.61
C LEU A 197 16.18 5.66 19.83
N ASN A 198 17.32 5.52 20.54
CA ASN A 198 18.63 5.39 19.91
C ASN A 198 18.74 4.07 19.13
N GLU A 199 18.28 2.96 19.71
CA GLU A 199 18.22 1.67 19.03
C GLU A 199 17.32 1.69 17.79
N ALA A 200 16.13 2.29 17.90
CA ALA A 200 15.20 2.42 16.78
C ALA A 200 15.81 3.26 15.65
N ASN A 201 16.52 4.35 15.96
CA ASN A 201 17.23 5.15 14.96
C ASN A 201 18.37 4.38 14.29
N ALA A 202 19.18 3.61 15.05
CA ALA A 202 20.24 2.77 14.51
C ALA A 202 19.65 1.67 13.59
N ARG A 203 18.51 1.08 13.99
CA ARG A 203 17.79 0.08 13.19
C ARG A 203 17.26 0.69 11.88
N LEU A 204 16.64 1.87 11.96
CA LEU A 204 16.15 2.59 10.78
C LEU A 204 17.27 2.87 9.79
N LYS A 205 18.44 3.31 10.26
CA LYS A 205 19.62 3.53 9.41
C LYS A 205 20.05 2.26 8.68
N ARG A 206 20.14 1.12 9.38
CA ARG A 206 20.46 -0.17 8.74
C ARG A 206 19.42 -0.57 7.68
N TYR A 207 18.14 -0.29 7.90
CA TYR A 207 17.10 -0.57 6.93
C TYR A 207 17.23 0.32 5.68
N ASP A 208 17.49 1.61 5.87
CA ASP A 208 17.73 2.54 4.76
C ASP A 208 18.92 2.10 3.90
N GLU A 209 20.04 1.72 4.52
CA GLU A 209 21.22 1.19 3.82
C GLU A 209 20.94 -0.09 3.02
N ARG A 210 20.05 -0.96 3.52
CA ARG A 210 19.63 -2.17 2.80
C ARG A 210 18.71 -1.85 1.63
N ILE A 211 17.78 -0.91 1.80
CA ILE A 211 16.86 -0.45 0.77
C ILE A 211 17.63 0.16 -0.41
N GLU A 212 18.67 0.97 -0.14
CA GLU A 212 19.55 1.48 -1.22
C GLU A 212 20.20 0.34 -2.02
N LYS A 213 20.74 -0.69 -1.35
CA LYS A 213 21.32 -1.86 -2.03
C LYS A 213 20.31 -2.63 -2.89
N TRP A 214 19.06 -2.77 -2.44
CA TRP A 214 18.03 -3.45 -3.23
C TRP A 214 17.54 -2.60 -4.39
N ALA A 215 17.52 -1.29 -4.21
CA ALA A 215 17.20 -0.37 -5.30
C ALA A 215 18.18 -0.44 -6.46
N ASP A 216 19.45 -0.83 -6.19
CA ASP A 216 20.50 -1.02 -7.19
C ASP A 216 20.43 -2.38 -7.92
N LEU A 217 19.55 -3.30 -7.48
CA LEU A 217 19.36 -4.57 -8.18
C LEU A 217 18.85 -4.34 -9.62
N PRO A 218 19.31 -5.12 -10.62
CA PRO A 218 18.97 -4.92 -12.05
C PRO A 218 17.45 -4.80 -12.29
N ARG A 219 16.63 -5.52 -11.54
CA ARG A 219 15.16 -5.47 -11.69
C ARG A 219 14.54 -4.14 -11.25
N TYR A 220 15.22 -3.36 -10.39
CA TYR A 220 14.67 -2.13 -9.81
C TYR A 220 15.42 -0.88 -10.24
N ALA A 221 16.73 -0.99 -10.51
CA ALA A 221 17.64 0.15 -10.67
C ALA A 221 17.13 1.19 -11.68
N GLU A 222 16.77 0.77 -12.89
CA GLU A 222 16.26 1.66 -13.91
C GLU A 222 14.95 2.35 -13.47
N LYS A 223 13.99 1.57 -12.95
CA LYS A 223 12.69 2.07 -12.50
C LYS A 223 12.84 3.08 -11.35
N VAL A 224 13.74 2.80 -10.39
CA VAL A 224 14.06 3.69 -9.27
C VAL A 224 14.71 4.97 -9.79
N ALA A 225 15.69 4.87 -10.68
CA ALA A 225 16.36 6.02 -11.29
C ALA A 225 15.34 6.95 -11.99
N ARG A 226 14.41 6.39 -12.76
CA ARG A 226 13.32 7.13 -13.42
C ARG A 226 12.43 7.86 -12.41
N LEU A 227 11.95 7.18 -11.37
CA LEU A 227 11.04 7.78 -10.38
C LEU A 227 11.72 8.83 -9.50
N THR A 228 13.01 8.68 -9.20
CA THR A 228 13.77 9.67 -8.41
C THR A 228 14.01 10.99 -9.15
N CYS A 229 13.68 11.08 -10.44
CA CYS A 229 13.64 12.33 -11.19
C CYS A 229 12.49 13.27 -10.75
N PHE A 230 11.52 12.79 -10.00
CA PHE A 230 10.48 13.65 -9.42
C PHE A 230 10.91 14.27 -8.09
N CYS A 231 10.49 15.54 -7.88
CA CYS A 231 10.69 16.22 -6.60
C CYS A 231 9.97 15.45 -5.48
N GLY A 232 10.65 15.25 -4.34
CA GLY A 232 10.08 14.52 -3.18
C GLY A 232 10.14 13.00 -3.25
N ILE A 233 10.48 12.40 -4.39
CA ILE A 233 10.68 10.97 -4.52
C ILE A 233 12.17 10.66 -4.39
N LYS A 234 12.53 9.96 -3.31
CA LYS A 234 13.87 9.39 -3.08
C LYS A 234 13.80 7.88 -3.24
N THR A 235 14.94 7.19 -3.16
CA THR A 235 15.09 5.75 -3.35
C THR A 235 14.03 4.94 -2.59
N HIS A 236 13.84 5.22 -1.30
CA HIS A 236 12.84 4.53 -0.48
C HIS A 236 11.41 4.65 -1.06
N VAL A 237 10.96 5.86 -1.42
CA VAL A 237 9.60 6.08 -1.96
C VAL A 237 9.47 5.46 -3.36
N ALA A 238 10.52 5.54 -4.18
CA ALA A 238 10.56 4.93 -5.50
C ALA A 238 10.44 3.40 -5.41
N LEU A 239 11.31 2.75 -4.63
CA LEU A 239 11.30 1.30 -4.47
C LEU A 239 10.00 0.82 -3.82
N ALA A 240 9.49 1.53 -2.80
CA ALA A 240 8.19 1.24 -2.19
C ALA A 240 7.06 1.27 -3.22
N THR A 241 7.04 2.29 -4.09
CA THR A 241 6.00 2.42 -5.12
C THR A 241 6.09 1.28 -6.13
N ILE A 242 7.30 0.89 -6.54
CA ILE A 242 7.53 -0.20 -7.49
C ILE A 242 7.10 -1.55 -6.88
N ALA A 243 7.57 -1.89 -5.68
CA ALA A 243 7.28 -3.16 -5.02
C ALA A 243 5.78 -3.32 -4.62
N GLU A 244 5.11 -2.24 -4.23
CA GLU A 244 3.69 -2.27 -3.89
C GLU A 244 2.76 -2.36 -5.12
N VAL A 245 3.19 -1.83 -6.25
CA VAL A 245 2.40 -1.81 -7.49
C VAL A 245 2.74 -3.00 -8.37
N SER A 246 4.01 -3.40 -8.41
CA SER A 246 4.64 -4.42 -9.26
C SER A 246 4.45 -4.14 -10.76
N ASP A 247 3.25 -4.27 -11.30
CA ASP A 247 2.90 -4.01 -12.69
C ASP A 247 2.00 -2.76 -12.82
N PHE A 248 2.51 -1.72 -13.47
CA PHE A 248 1.77 -0.48 -13.74
C PHE A 248 0.84 -0.60 -14.96
N ASN A 249 1.12 -1.54 -15.88
CA ASN A 249 0.31 -1.74 -17.09
C ASN A 249 -1.06 -2.35 -16.78
N ARG A 250 -1.24 -2.94 -15.61
CA ARG A 250 -2.57 -3.42 -15.16
C ARG A 250 -3.59 -2.29 -14.97
N PHE A 251 -3.15 -1.04 -14.98
CA PHE A 251 -4.04 0.13 -14.94
C PHE A 251 -4.17 0.73 -16.35
N PRO A 252 -5.36 0.72 -16.95
CA PRO A 252 -5.55 1.19 -18.32
C PRO A 252 -5.27 2.70 -18.50
N ASN A 253 -5.26 3.47 -17.42
CA ASN A 253 -4.92 4.90 -17.45
C ASN A 253 -4.55 5.42 -16.05
N ALA A 254 -3.95 6.63 -16.03
CA ALA A 254 -3.50 7.29 -14.81
C ALA A 254 -4.61 7.53 -13.77
N ASN A 255 -5.86 7.76 -14.22
CA ASN A 255 -6.99 7.96 -13.29
C ASN A 255 -7.35 6.66 -12.55
N ARG A 256 -7.24 5.50 -13.21
CA ARG A 256 -7.45 4.19 -12.58
C ARG A 256 -6.34 3.90 -11.56
N PHE A 257 -5.10 4.28 -11.85
CA PHE A 257 -4.01 4.22 -10.88
C PHE A 257 -4.26 5.13 -9.67
N ALA A 258 -4.66 6.39 -9.89
CA ALA A 258 -5.01 7.32 -8.81
C ALA A 258 -6.21 6.80 -7.97
N SER A 259 -7.17 6.13 -8.60
CA SER A 259 -8.29 5.45 -7.92
C SER A 259 -7.82 4.27 -7.06
N TYR A 260 -6.90 3.45 -7.56
CA TYR A 260 -6.26 2.37 -6.80
C TYR A 260 -5.55 2.88 -5.54
N LEU A 261 -5.01 4.10 -5.58
CA LEU A 261 -4.41 4.75 -4.42
C LEU A 261 -5.45 5.44 -3.51
N GLY A 262 -6.71 5.49 -3.91
CA GLY A 262 -7.78 6.20 -3.18
C GLY A 262 -7.57 7.71 -3.11
N LEU A 263 -6.89 8.29 -4.11
CA LEU A 263 -6.63 9.73 -4.23
C LEU A 263 -7.68 10.45 -5.10
N VAL A 264 -8.72 9.73 -5.54
CA VAL A 264 -9.84 10.33 -6.28
C VAL A 264 -10.93 10.80 -5.32
N PRO A 265 -11.64 11.90 -5.64
CA PRO A 265 -12.76 12.35 -4.84
C PRO A 265 -13.86 11.29 -4.80
N GLY A 266 -14.46 11.11 -3.64
CA GLY A 266 -15.73 10.41 -3.50
C GLY A 266 -16.88 11.32 -3.92
N GLU A 267 -17.97 10.72 -4.40
CA GLU A 267 -19.20 11.42 -4.74
C GLU A 267 -20.38 10.65 -4.14
N TYR A 268 -21.30 11.40 -3.55
CA TYR A 268 -22.57 10.89 -3.06
C TYR A 268 -23.67 11.80 -3.60
N SER A 269 -24.04 11.58 -4.85
CA SER A 269 -24.98 12.42 -5.58
C SER A 269 -26.25 11.63 -5.86
N SER A 270 -27.41 12.29 -5.71
CA SER A 270 -28.71 11.73 -6.08
C SER A 270 -29.53 12.79 -6.83
N GLY A 271 -30.02 12.44 -8.02
CA GLY A 271 -30.73 13.36 -8.88
C GLY A 271 -29.87 14.58 -9.24
N ASN A 272 -30.40 15.79 -9.05
CA ASN A 272 -29.68 17.04 -9.35
C ASN A 272 -28.73 17.49 -8.23
N ASN A 273 -28.71 16.81 -7.09
CA ASN A 273 -27.83 17.16 -5.97
C ASN A 273 -26.48 16.49 -6.10
N ILE A 274 -25.45 17.27 -6.47
CA ILE A 274 -24.05 16.80 -6.57
C ILE A 274 -23.35 17.08 -5.22
N ASN A 275 -23.12 16.04 -4.42
CA ASN A 275 -22.37 16.13 -3.18
C ASN A 275 -20.98 15.50 -3.37
N ARG A 276 -19.96 16.35 -3.52
CA ARG A 276 -18.57 15.94 -3.64
C ARG A 276 -17.94 15.77 -2.26
N LEU A 277 -17.50 14.56 -1.97
CA LEU A 277 -16.84 14.21 -0.73
C LEU A 277 -15.31 14.43 -0.83
N GLY A 278 -14.59 14.20 0.26
CA GLY A 278 -13.13 14.08 0.24
C GLY A 278 -12.67 12.90 -0.60
N ILE A 279 -11.37 12.59 -0.58
CA ILE A 279 -10.84 11.42 -1.30
C ILE A 279 -11.42 10.12 -0.72
N THR A 280 -11.60 9.11 -1.58
CA THR A 280 -12.21 7.82 -1.20
C THR A 280 -11.44 7.07 -0.12
N LYS A 281 -10.11 7.26 -0.04
CA LYS A 281 -9.18 6.53 0.86
C LYS A 281 -9.21 5.00 0.68
N GLN A 282 -9.87 4.48 -0.35
CA GLN A 282 -9.87 3.06 -0.69
C GLN A 282 -8.53 2.64 -1.30
N GLY A 283 -8.25 1.33 -1.32
CA GLY A 283 -7.06 0.76 -1.95
C GLY A 283 -5.76 1.00 -1.16
N ASN A 284 -4.62 1.15 -1.86
CA ASN A 284 -3.31 1.13 -1.21
C ASN A 284 -3.03 2.37 -0.35
N SER A 285 -3.23 2.22 0.96
CA SER A 285 -3.03 3.29 1.94
C SER A 285 -1.54 3.62 2.16
N HIS A 286 -0.65 2.64 2.02
CA HIS A 286 0.78 2.82 2.23
C HIS A 286 1.37 3.76 1.16
N ILE A 287 1.15 3.47 -0.13
CA ILE A 287 1.62 4.35 -1.20
C ILE A 287 0.92 5.71 -1.15
N ARG A 288 -0.38 5.77 -0.86
CA ARG A 288 -1.07 7.05 -0.66
C ARG A 288 -0.39 7.92 0.39
N LYS A 289 0.01 7.34 1.55
CA LYS A 289 0.76 8.03 2.61
C LYS A 289 2.09 8.56 2.06
N LEU A 290 2.89 7.69 1.43
CA LEU A 290 4.21 8.05 0.90
C LEU A 290 4.13 9.16 -0.16
N LEU A 291 3.20 9.07 -1.12
CA LEU A 291 3.04 10.09 -2.15
C LEU A 291 2.48 11.41 -1.59
N THR A 292 1.65 11.36 -0.55
CA THR A 292 1.18 12.57 0.15
C THR A 292 2.35 13.25 0.89
N GLU A 293 3.23 12.48 1.54
CA GLU A 293 4.46 13.00 2.15
C GLU A 293 5.40 13.58 1.08
N ALA A 294 5.63 12.88 -0.02
CA ALA A 294 6.44 13.34 -1.14
C ALA A 294 5.89 14.65 -1.75
N ALA A 295 4.58 14.76 -1.88
CA ALA A 295 3.92 15.95 -2.43
C ALA A 295 4.14 17.22 -1.57
N GLN A 296 4.46 17.09 -0.29
CA GLN A 296 4.77 18.25 0.56
C GLN A 296 6.00 19.03 0.11
N CYS A 297 6.91 18.40 -0.66
CA CYS A 297 8.08 19.12 -1.19
C CYS A 297 7.68 20.25 -2.14
N TYR A 298 6.58 20.09 -2.88
CA TYR A 298 6.08 21.10 -3.83
C TYR A 298 5.58 22.37 -3.13
N ALA A 299 5.27 22.30 -1.84
CA ALA A 299 4.94 23.48 -1.03
C ALA A 299 6.12 24.45 -0.87
N ARG A 300 7.35 23.92 -0.84
CA ARG A 300 8.58 24.68 -0.63
C ARG A 300 9.35 24.95 -1.92
N ALA A 301 9.12 24.12 -2.94
CA ALA A 301 9.84 24.21 -4.21
C ALA A 301 9.42 25.43 -5.03
N LEU A 302 10.39 26.18 -5.54
CA LEU A 302 10.14 27.33 -6.41
C LEU A 302 10.02 26.88 -7.87
N PRO A 303 9.04 27.38 -8.65
CA PRO A 303 9.01 27.18 -10.11
C PRO A 303 10.30 27.67 -10.78
N GLY A 304 10.73 26.96 -11.82
CA GLY A 304 11.95 27.30 -12.56
C GLY A 304 13.27 27.05 -11.81
N ARG A 305 13.24 26.60 -10.57
CA ARG A 305 14.47 26.37 -9.75
C ARG A 305 14.50 24.93 -9.24
N PRO A 306 15.15 23.98 -9.93
CA PRO A 306 15.42 22.65 -9.40
C PRO A 306 16.48 22.72 -8.30
N SER A 307 16.35 21.86 -7.26
CA SER A 307 17.37 21.75 -6.23
C SER A 307 18.60 21.00 -6.76
N ALA A 308 19.79 21.31 -6.22
CA ALA A 308 21.01 20.60 -6.56
C ALA A 308 20.89 19.07 -6.32
N GLU A 309 20.20 18.67 -5.26
CA GLU A 309 19.91 17.25 -4.95
C GLU A 309 19.06 16.61 -6.05
N LEU A 310 18.03 17.28 -6.58
CA LEU A 310 17.22 16.77 -7.68
C LEU A 310 18.06 16.61 -8.96
N LEU A 311 18.84 17.62 -9.30
CA LEU A 311 19.74 17.58 -10.47
C LEU A 311 20.76 16.43 -10.36
N LYS A 312 21.28 16.16 -9.15
CA LYS A 312 22.17 15.01 -8.91
C LYS A 312 21.49 13.68 -9.20
N ARG A 313 20.23 13.50 -8.76
CA ARG A 313 19.46 12.27 -9.01
C ARG A 313 19.07 12.07 -10.47
N GLN A 314 18.92 13.16 -11.22
CA GLN A 314 18.59 13.12 -12.66
C GLN A 314 19.79 12.75 -13.55
N ARG A 315 21.01 12.90 -13.05
CA ARG A 315 22.22 12.59 -13.84
C ARG A 315 22.24 11.11 -14.25
N GLY A 316 22.56 10.86 -15.53
CA GLY A 316 22.64 9.51 -16.09
C GLY A 316 21.29 8.91 -16.54
N ASN A 317 20.16 9.56 -16.29
CA ASN A 317 18.87 9.16 -16.84
C ASN A 317 18.70 9.62 -18.30
N ASP A 318 17.83 8.93 -19.02
CA ASP A 318 17.44 9.32 -20.39
C ASP A 318 16.92 10.77 -20.43
N PRO A 319 17.37 11.60 -21.40
CA PRO A 319 16.90 12.97 -21.56
C PRO A 319 15.37 13.11 -21.67
N LYS A 320 14.66 12.12 -22.27
CA LYS A 320 13.19 12.11 -22.36
C LYS A 320 12.56 11.95 -20.97
N VAL A 321 13.11 11.04 -20.16
CA VAL A 321 12.69 10.81 -18.77
C VAL A 321 12.88 12.08 -17.94
N ILE A 322 14.05 12.73 -18.05
CA ILE A 322 14.35 13.98 -17.34
C ILE A 322 13.39 15.08 -17.78
N SER A 323 13.18 15.23 -19.09
CA SER A 323 12.28 16.25 -19.65
C SER A 323 10.85 16.06 -19.13
N TYR A 324 10.32 14.84 -19.17
CA TYR A 324 9.00 14.49 -18.65
C TYR A 324 8.88 14.80 -17.15
N ALA A 325 9.84 14.34 -16.35
CA ALA A 325 9.87 14.62 -14.92
C ALA A 325 9.91 16.13 -14.62
N ASN A 326 10.69 16.90 -15.36
CA ASN A 326 10.79 18.35 -15.20
C ASN A 326 9.48 19.06 -15.56
N LYS A 327 8.82 18.69 -16.65
CA LYS A 327 7.47 19.18 -17.00
C LYS A 327 6.48 18.89 -15.86
N GLY A 328 6.48 17.65 -15.34
CA GLY A 328 5.67 17.24 -14.20
C GLY A 328 5.98 18.06 -12.95
N ASN A 329 7.26 18.19 -12.58
CA ASN A 329 7.69 18.94 -11.41
C ASN A 329 7.22 20.41 -11.48
N GLU A 330 7.38 21.08 -12.62
CA GLU A 330 6.97 22.48 -12.79
C GLU A 330 5.43 22.61 -12.72
N ARG A 331 4.69 21.71 -13.35
CA ARG A 331 3.23 21.70 -13.27
C ARG A 331 2.75 21.50 -11.84
N LEU A 332 3.31 20.55 -11.10
CA LEU A 332 2.95 20.24 -9.71
C LEU A 332 3.24 21.41 -8.76
N LYS A 333 4.37 22.12 -8.95
CA LYS A 333 4.69 23.36 -8.20
C LYS A 333 3.64 24.44 -8.42
N ARG A 334 3.26 24.68 -9.68
CA ARG A 334 2.22 25.68 -10.04
C ARG A 334 0.86 25.28 -9.50
N LYS A 335 0.47 24.02 -9.65
CA LYS A 335 -0.81 23.47 -9.15
C LYS A 335 -0.92 23.61 -7.65
N TYR A 336 0.11 23.20 -6.91
CA TYR A 336 0.12 23.35 -5.45
C TYR A 336 -0.18 24.80 -5.04
N ARG A 337 0.55 25.77 -5.61
CA ARG A 337 0.39 27.19 -5.30
C ARG A 337 -0.98 27.73 -5.66
N SER A 338 -1.48 27.41 -6.85
CA SER A 338 -2.81 27.82 -7.30
C SER A 338 -3.91 27.33 -6.36
N ILE A 339 -3.81 26.11 -5.83
CA ILE A 339 -4.80 25.55 -4.91
C ILE A 339 -4.59 26.15 -3.51
N ALA A 340 -3.36 26.23 -3.01
CA ALA A 340 -3.04 26.72 -1.67
C ALA A 340 -3.38 28.21 -1.47
N ALA A 341 -3.49 29.00 -2.57
CA ALA A 341 -3.97 30.38 -2.53
C ALA A 341 -5.47 30.49 -2.23
N ARG A 342 -6.26 29.44 -2.46
CA ARG A 342 -7.73 29.45 -2.37
C ARG A 342 -8.31 28.42 -1.43
N LYS A 343 -7.53 27.43 -1.04
CA LYS A 343 -7.98 26.27 -0.24
C LYS A 343 -6.94 25.94 0.85
N PRO A 344 -7.33 25.29 1.94
CA PRO A 344 -6.41 24.84 2.98
C PRO A 344 -5.25 24.00 2.43
N ARG A 345 -4.05 24.20 2.96
CA ARG A 345 -2.82 23.51 2.54
C ARG A 345 -2.95 21.97 2.43
N PRO A 346 -3.62 21.25 3.35
CA PRO A 346 -3.79 19.80 3.21
C PRO A 346 -4.51 19.40 1.92
N LEU A 347 -5.51 20.18 1.48
CA LEU A 347 -6.20 19.91 0.21
C LEU A 347 -5.27 20.12 -1.00
N ALA A 348 -4.43 21.16 -0.96
CA ALA A 348 -3.43 21.40 -2.01
C ALA A 348 -2.43 20.24 -2.10
N VAL A 349 -1.95 19.72 -0.95
CA VAL A 349 -1.04 18.55 -0.90
C VAL A 349 -1.70 17.32 -1.52
N ILE A 350 -2.94 17.00 -1.13
CA ILE A 350 -3.65 15.83 -1.64
C ILE A 350 -3.91 15.92 -3.16
N ALA A 351 -4.32 17.09 -3.64
CA ALA A 351 -4.53 17.32 -5.07
C ALA A 351 -3.22 17.20 -5.87
N THR A 352 -2.11 17.65 -5.29
CA THR A 352 -0.77 17.50 -5.87
C THR A 352 -0.31 16.04 -5.84
N ALA A 353 -0.56 15.31 -4.75
CA ALA A 353 -0.24 13.88 -4.65
C ALA A 353 -1.01 13.04 -5.69
N ARG A 354 -2.29 13.38 -5.95
CA ARG A 354 -3.07 12.72 -7.01
C ARG A 354 -2.42 12.90 -8.39
N GLU A 355 -2.03 14.12 -8.74
CA GLU A 355 -1.43 14.38 -10.03
C GLU A 355 0.00 13.82 -10.12
N LEU A 356 0.77 13.85 -9.03
CA LEU A 356 2.04 13.14 -8.94
C LEU A 356 1.89 11.65 -9.24
N ALA A 357 0.85 11.01 -8.71
CA ALA A 357 0.53 9.61 -9.03
C ALA A 357 0.28 9.43 -10.53
N CYS A 358 -0.44 10.35 -11.20
CA CYS A 358 -0.64 10.28 -12.64
C CYS A 358 0.69 10.36 -13.41
N PHE A 359 1.58 11.27 -13.03
CA PHE A 359 2.92 11.37 -13.64
C PHE A 359 3.78 10.13 -13.39
N ILE A 360 3.69 9.53 -12.19
CA ILE A 360 4.36 8.25 -11.89
C ILE A 360 3.85 7.16 -12.82
N TRP A 361 2.53 7.03 -13.00
CA TRP A 361 1.95 6.05 -13.91
C TRP A 361 2.47 6.26 -15.34
N GLY A 362 2.42 7.48 -15.87
CA GLY A 362 2.93 7.80 -17.20
C GLY A 362 4.42 7.51 -17.37
N MET A 363 5.24 7.79 -16.34
CA MET A 363 6.67 7.45 -16.32
C MET A 363 6.92 5.95 -16.39
N MET A 364 6.11 5.15 -15.67
CA MET A 364 6.30 3.71 -15.54
C MET A 364 5.68 2.89 -16.66
N THR A 365 4.85 3.51 -17.51
CA THR A 365 4.19 2.89 -18.67
C THR A 365 4.63 3.52 -19.99
N ASP A 366 5.73 4.28 -19.97
CA ASP A 366 6.34 4.96 -21.11
C ASP A 366 5.43 5.98 -21.86
N HIS A 367 4.39 6.48 -21.19
CA HIS A 367 3.55 7.56 -21.72
C HIS A 367 4.19 8.93 -21.46
N LEU A 368 5.42 9.15 -21.92
CA LEU A 368 6.25 10.33 -21.61
C LEU A 368 5.82 11.61 -22.34
N GLU A 369 4.93 11.53 -23.31
CA GLU A 369 4.39 12.69 -24.02
C GLU A 369 3.14 13.28 -23.37
N GLN A 370 2.45 12.52 -22.55
CA GLN A 370 1.20 12.92 -21.91
C GLN A 370 1.46 13.88 -20.73
N VAL A 371 0.72 14.98 -20.70
CA VAL A 371 0.70 15.90 -19.55
C VAL A 371 -0.71 15.85 -18.95
N TYR A 372 -0.83 15.40 -17.71
CA TYR A 372 -2.10 15.16 -17.00
C TYR A 372 -2.68 16.44 -16.36
#